data_e4e07160033e9459bc5b4e4a451cbb7f
#
_entry.id   e4e07160033e9459bc5b4e4a451cbb7f
#
_cell.length_a   1.000
_cell.length_b   1.000
_cell.length_c   1.000
_cell.angle_alpha   90.00
_cell.angle_beta   90.00
_cell.angle_gamma   90.00
#
_symmetry.space_group_name_H-M   'P 1'
#
loop_
_entity.id
_entity.type
_entity.pdbx_description
1 polymer ?
#
loop_
_entity_poly.entity_id
_entity_poly.type
_entity_poly.pdbx_seq_one_letter_code
_entity_poly.pdbx_strand_id
1 'polypeptide(L)'
;SLARTSVALLSREEERYRLLARNMSDVVSRHQRNGAVQFISPAAEAMLGMPVAQLLGHGLFDRVHVADRPAYLTALSDAARGEVRSVEFRLRRELDGSERGQIDFLWVEMRCRPLDQDMGKNPHSEVTREAEVVAVMRDVTGHKLSEQALDQARSAAEAADAAKTRFLATMSHELRTPLNAIIGFSEMIAQEQTLMLGAAQRKEYAQLINDSGQHLLSVVNGILDMSKMESGNFEIASEPFAPRASLMHCCNLLALKARENGIDLITDAPQDLPVMTGDPRSFKQIVLNLVANAIKFTERGGQVSVSAAVTGSQLTLRVSDTGVGIAPDDLKRIGAPFFQAGKTYQRRHEGTGLGLSIVKSLVALHLGELTVQSKLGEGTAVTVKLPLVYTPPQIKPAESNIATLTPVLRQESHDQTQDQPALVKKSA
;
A
#
# COMPACT_ATOMS: atom_id res chain seq x y z
N SER A 1 15.71 19.49 -70.62
CA SER A 1 14.35 19.13 -70.16
C SER A 1 14.37 17.94 -69.13
N LEU A 2 15.00 16.81 -69.48
CA LEU A 2 15.04 15.61 -68.61
C LEU A 2 15.74 15.83 -67.22
N ALA A 3 16.85 16.56 -67.16
CA ALA A 3 17.58 16.87 -65.93
C ALA A 3 16.76 17.73 -64.96
N ARG A 4 15.95 18.65 -65.40
CA ARG A 4 15.06 19.48 -64.55
C ARG A 4 13.91 18.66 -63.97
N THR A 5 13.38 17.68 -64.70
CA THR A 5 12.31 16.79 -64.24
C THR A 5 12.83 15.81 -63.20
N SER A 6 14.05 15.27 -63.39
CA SER A 6 14.69 14.39 -62.39
C SER A 6 15.02 15.11 -61.08
N VAL A 7 15.50 16.36 -61.14
CA VAL A 7 15.78 17.15 -59.94
C VAL A 7 14.48 17.49 -59.20
N ALA A 8 13.38 17.82 -59.90
CA ALA A 8 12.09 18.11 -59.32
C ALA A 8 11.43 16.88 -58.70
N LEU A 9 11.61 15.68 -59.27
CA LEU A 9 11.15 14.41 -58.71
C LEU A 9 11.94 14.03 -57.46
N LEU A 10 13.26 14.16 -57.47
CA LEU A 10 14.11 13.93 -56.28
C LEU A 10 13.78 14.88 -55.13
N SER A 11 13.56 16.18 -55.43
CA SER A 11 13.15 17.18 -54.47
C SER A 11 11.78 16.84 -53.83
N ARG A 12 10.84 16.35 -54.61
CA ARG A 12 9.49 15.98 -54.16
C ARG A 12 9.48 14.70 -53.31
N GLU A 13 10.34 13.74 -53.62
CA GLU A 13 10.54 12.54 -52.79
C GLU A 13 11.23 12.92 -51.47
N GLU A 14 12.25 13.76 -51.51
CA GLU A 14 12.93 14.24 -50.30
C GLU A 14 11.98 15.01 -49.37
N GLU A 15 11.12 15.89 -49.91
CA GLU A 15 10.06 16.54 -49.13
C GLU A 15 9.07 15.55 -48.52
N ARG A 16 8.68 14.53 -49.29
CA ARG A 16 7.77 13.48 -48.80
C ARG A 16 8.40 12.67 -47.68
N TYR A 17 9.65 12.29 -47.75
CA TYR A 17 10.39 11.65 -46.68
C TYR A 17 10.55 12.54 -45.44
N ARG A 18 10.81 13.83 -45.63
CA ARG A 18 10.87 14.82 -44.53
C ARG A 18 9.53 14.98 -43.82
N LEU A 19 8.43 15.00 -44.55
CA LEU A 19 7.08 15.08 -43.99
C LEU A 19 6.72 13.81 -43.20
N LEU A 20 7.07 12.62 -43.69
CA LEU A 20 6.87 11.36 -42.99
C LEU A 20 7.70 11.34 -41.69
N ALA A 21 8.98 11.70 -41.75
CA ALA A 21 9.86 11.75 -40.59
C ALA A 21 9.45 12.79 -39.51
N ARG A 22 8.80 13.89 -39.93
CA ARG A 22 8.28 14.91 -39.00
C ARG A 22 7.03 14.50 -38.25
N ASN A 23 6.23 13.61 -38.85
CA ASN A 23 4.96 13.15 -38.24
C ASN A 23 5.09 11.83 -37.48
N MET A 24 6.29 11.22 -37.42
CA MET A 24 6.56 10.04 -36.61
C MET A 24 6.92 10.49 -35.19
N SER A 25 6.24 9.92 -34.20
CA SER A 25 6.59 10.10 -32.79
C SER A 25 7.87 9.33 -32.40
N ASP A 26 8.21 8.29 -33.17
CA ASP A 26 9.39 7.48 -32.95
C ASP A 26 10.63 8.17 -33.54
N VAL A 27 11.74 8.13 -32.84
CA VAL A 27 13.01 8.68 -33.26
C VAL A 27 13.74 7.67 -34.13
N VAL A 28 14.11 8.08 -35.35
CA VAL A 28 14.95 7.27 -36.25
C VAL A 28 16.36 7.81 -36.22
N SER A 29 17.35 6.92 -36.02
CA SER A 29 18.76 7.30 -36.03
C SER A 29 19.59 6.33 -36.89
N ARG A 30 20.70 6.85 -37.41
CA ARG A 30 21.71 6.08 -38.16
C ARG A 30 23.05 6.21 -37.43
N HIS A 31 23.66 5.05 -37.19
CA HIS A 31 24.89 4.94 -36.41
C HIS A 31 26.00 4.33 -37.27
N GLN A 32 27.23 4.76 -37.01
CA GLN A 32 28.42 4.10 -37.46
C GLN A 32 28.68 2.84 -36.63
N ARG A 33 29.60 1.97 -37.08
CA ARG A 33 30.02 0.76 -36.37
C ARG A 33 30.54 1.03 -34.94
N ASN A 34 31.13 2.20 -34.73
CA ASN A 34 31.62 2.65 -33.41
C ASN A 34 30.51 3.23 -32.51
N GLY A 35 29.23 3.19 -32.95
CA GLY A 35 28.08 3.70 -32.22
C GLY A 35 27.84 5.22 -32.37
N ALA A 36 28.71 5.95 -33.09
CA ALA A 36 28.52 7.39 -33.32
C ALA A 36 27.29 7.65 -34.19
N VAL A 37 26.47 8.62 -33.82
CA VAL A 37 25.26 9.03 -34.54
C VAL A 37 25.63 9.88 -35.72
N GLN A 38 25.29 9.45 -36.95
CA GLN A 38 25.46 10.21 -38.17
C GLN A 38 24.21 11.03 -38.51
N PHE A 39 23.06 10.46 -38.19
CA PHE A 39 21.77 11.09 -38.46
C PHE A 39 20.82 10.74 -37.32
N ILE A 40 20.00 11.67 -36.91
CA ILE A 40 18.88 11.48 -36.01
C ILE A 40 17.70 12.35 -36.45
N SER A 41 16.49 11.80 -36.41
CA SER A 41 15.30 12.52 -36.85
C SER A 41 14.95 13.68 -35.92
N PRO A 42 14.28 14.75 -36.39
CA PRO A 42 13.84 15.87 -35.55
C PRO A 42 12.90 15.48 -34.38
N ALA A 43 12.26 14.31 -34.45
CA ALA A 43 11.46 13.77 -33.33
C ALA A 43 12.27 13.66 -32.04
N ALA A 44 13.59 13.52 -32.12
CA ALA A 44 14.49 13.50 -30.97
C ALA A 44 14.46 14.80 -30.14
N GLU A 45 14.25 15.96 -30.80
CA GLU A 45 14.14 17.25 -30.10
C GLU A 45 12.91 17.29 -29.21
N ALA A 46 11.78 16.81 -29.72
CA ALA A 46 10.54 16.71 -28.93
C ALA A 46 10.65 15.69 -27.80
N MET A 47 11.35 14.57 -28.02
CA MET A 47 11.52 13.50 -27.02
C MET A 47 12.49 13.91 -25.91
N LEU A 48 13.63 14.53 -26.24
CA LEU A 48 14.74 14.77 -25.32
C LEU A 48 14.84 16.21 -24.83
N GLY A 49 14.09 17.14 -25.41
CA GLY A 49 14.12 18.56 -25.06
C GLY A 49 15.40 19.29 -25.47
N MET A 50 16.11 18.80 -26.49
CA MET A 50 17.37 19.36 -26.90
C MET A 50 17.58 19.33 -28.44
N PRO A 51 18.40 20.23 -28.99
CA PRO A 51 18.67 20.30 -30.44
C PRO A 51 19.34 19.02 -30.96
N VAL A 52 18.94 18.56 -32.15
CA VAL A 52 19.55 17.42 -32.87
C VAL A 52 21.07 17.52 -32.93
N ALA A 53 21.63 18.74 -33.16
CA ALA A 53 23.06 18.94 -33.26
C ALA A 53 23.86 18.43 -32.04
N GLN A 54 23.27 18.44 -30.84
CA GLN A 54 23.92 17.95 -29.60
C GLN A 54 23.85 16.44 -29.48
N LEU A 55 23.02 15.76 -30.26
CA LEU A 55 22.82 14.30 -30.24
C LEU A 55 23.69 13.58 -31.26
N LEU A 56 24.31 14.31 -32.21
CA LEU A 56 25.22 13.74 -33.20
C LEU A 56 26.53 13.27 -32.59
N GLY A 57 27.24 12.41 -33.32
CA GLY A 57 28.48 11.78 -32.80
C GLY A 57 28.20 10.93 -31.60
N HIS A 58 28.82 11.22 -30.47
CA HIS A 58 28.60 10.51 -29.19
C HIS A 58 27.56 11.18 -28.28
N GLY A 59 26.95 12.30 -28.72
CA GLY A 59 26.04 13.05 -27.88
C GLY A 59 24.83 12.25 -27.34
N LEU A 60 24.26 11.36 -28.17
CA LEU A 60 23.19 10.47 -27.71
C LEU A 60 23.71 9.45 -26.64
N PHE A 61 24.89 8.86 -26.84
CA PHE A 61 25.50 7.93 -25.90
C PHE A 61 25.76 8.58 -24.53
N ASP A 62 26.18 9.83 -24.50
CA ASP A 62 26.44 10.57 -23.26
C ASP A 62 25.16 10.77 -22.42
N ARG A 63 23.99 10.70 -23.07
CA ARG A 63 22.68 10.79 -22.42
C ARG A 63 22.15 9.46 -21.90
N VAL A 64 22.72 8.34 -22.36
CA VAL A 64 22.37 7.02 -21.84
C VAL A 64 22.77 6.90 -20.38
N HIS A 65 21.87 6.43 -19.53
CA HIS A 65 22.15 6.16 -18.11
C HIS A 65 23.34 5.22 -17.98
N VAL A 66 24.27 5.49 -17.03
CA VAL A 66 25.54 4.79 -16.92
C VAL A 66 25.37 3.27 -16.83
N ALA A 67 24.39 2.79 -16.06
CA ALA A 67 24.12 1.37 -15.90
C ALA A 67 23.63 0.69 -17.20
N ASP A 68 23.04 1.45 -18.13
CA ASP A 68 22.43 0.91 -19.34
C ASP A 68 23.35 0.99 -20.57
N ARG A 69 24.49 1.70 -20.45
CA ARG A 69 25.48 1.87 -21.53
C ARG A 69 26.02 0.56 -22.14
N PRO A 70 26.34 -0.46 -21.33
CA PRO A 70 26.79 -1.76 -21.91
C PRO A 70 25.75 -2.40 -22.81
N ALA A 71 24.46 -2.42 -22.39
CA ALA A 71 23.36 -3.01 -23.15
C ALA A 71 23.13 -2.24 -24.47
N TYR A 72 23.17 -0.90 -24.43
CA TYR A 72 23.08 -0.03 -25.60
C TYR A 72 24.16 -0.30 -26.63
N LEU A 73 25.44 -0.37 -26.20
CA LEU A 73 26.56 -0.64 -27.11
C LEU A 73 26.53 -2.06 -27.67
N THR A 74 26.14 -3.05 -26.87
CA THR A 74 25.99 -4.43 -27.33
C THR A 74 24.93 -4.53 -28.40
N ALA A 75 23.77 -3.89 -28.24
CA ALA A 75 22.70 -3.90 -29.24
C ALA A 75 23.15 -3.29 -30.58
N LEU A 76 23.89 -2.18 -30.58
CA LEU A 76 24.45 -1.59 -31.79
C LEU A 76 25.52 -2.47 -32.44
N SER A 77 26.41 -3.07 -31.62
CA SER A 77 27.44 -3.99 -32.10
C SER A 77 26.87 -5.24 -32.76
N ASP A 78 25.85 -5.86 -32.16
CA ASP A 78 25.17 -7.04 -32.70
C ASP A 78 24.44 -6.69 -34.00
N ALA A 79 23.76 -5.52 -34.04
CA ALA A 79 23.12 -5.04 -35.25
C ALA A 79 24.13 -4.79 -36.40
N ALA A 80 25.32 -4.28 -36.08
CA ALA A 80 26.38 -4.12 -37.07
C ALA A 80 26.92 -5.47 -37.63
N ARG A 81 26.69 -6.56 -36.90
CA ARG A 81 27.02 -7.93 -37.38
C ARG A 81 25.91 -8.61 -38.18
N GLY A 82 24.77 -7.93 -38.35
CA GLY A 82 23.64 -8.43 -39.12
C GLY A 82 22.47 -8.94 -38.29
N GLU A 83 22.52 -8.82 -36.95
CA GLU A 83 21.44 -9.27 -36.06
C GLU A 83 20.45 -8.13 -35.77
N VAL A 84 19.14 -8.45 -35.82
CA VAL A 84 18.13 -7.50 -35.34
C VAL A 84 18.06 -7.58 -33.82
N ARG A 85 18.23 -6.44 -33.14
CA ARG A 85 18.20 -6.36 -31.67
C ARG A 85 17.21 -5.31 -31.18
N SER A 86 16.58 -5.62 -30.03
CA SER A 86 15.81 -4.64 -29.25
C SER A 86 16.41 -4.52 -27.87
N VAL A 87 16.53 -3.29 -27.37
CA VAL A 87 17.05 -2.99 -26.05
C VAL A 87 16.25 -1.85 -25.42
N GLU A 88 15.99 -1.94 -24.14
CA GLU A 88 15.40 -0.88 -23.34
C GLU A 88 16.47 -0.23 -22.48
N PHE A 89 16.48 1.09 -22.42
CA PHE A 89 17.42 1.86 -21.63
C PHE A 89 16.86 3.23 -21.27
N ARG A 90 17.49 3.89 -20.30
CA ARG A 90 17.11 5.22 -19.85
C ARG A 90 17.94 6.28 -20.55
N LEU A 91 17.24 7.30 -21.09
CA LEU A 91 17.84 8.49 -21.64
C LEU A 91 17.56 9.71 -20.77
N ARG A 92 18.58 10.51 -20.53
CA ARG A 92 18.46 11.80 -19.85
C ARG A 92 17.80 12.81 -20.74
N ARG A 93 16.69 13.40 -20.25
CA ARG A 93 15.92 14.46 -20.90
C ARG A 93 16.21 15.81 -20.24
N GLU A 94 16.22 16.88 -21.02
CA GLU A 94 16.22 18.25 -20.54
C GLU A 94 14.78 18.80 -20.56
N LEU A 95 14.28 19.19 -19.38
CA LEU A 95 12.97 19.84 -19.28
C LEU A 95 13.19 21.35 -19.21
N ASP A 96 12.51 22.11 -20.10
CA ASP A 96 12.44 23.55 -19.99
C ASP A 96 11.79 23.96 -18.67
N GLY A 97 12.53 24.69 -17.81
CA GLY A 97 12.02 25.23 -16.55
C GLY A 97 12.26 24.34 -15.29
N SER A 98 12.98 23.22 -15.38
CA SER A 98 13.38 22.51 -14.18
C SER A 98 14.42 23.30 -13.39
N GLU A 99 14.20 23.43 -12.06
CA GLU A 99 15.21 23.97 -11.15
C GLU A 99 16.54 23.24 -11.37
N ARG A 100 17.65 23.98 -11.42
CA ARG A 100 19.00 23.44 -11.67
C ARG A 100 19.30 22.27 -10.74
N GLY A 101 19.21 21.03 -11.29
CA GLY A 101 19.63 19.83 -10.55
C GLY A 101 18.70 18.62 -10.63
N GLN A 102 17.49 18.76 -11.14
CA GLN A 102 16.60 17.61 -11.29
C GLN A 102 16.88 16.92 -12.63
N ILE A 103 17.53 15.75 -12.56
CA ILE A 103 17.81 14.90 -13.72
C ILE A 103 16.56 14.07 -13.98
N ASP A 104 15.95 14.28 -15.15
CA ASP A 104 14.81 13.46 -15.60
C ASP A 104 15.27 12.43 -16.62
N PHE A 105 14.77 11.19 -16.48
CA PHE A 105 15.06 10.09 -17.37
C PHE A 105 13.77 9.54 -17.96
N LEU A 106 13.78 9.32 -19.26
CA LEU A 106 12.74 8.54 -19.94
C LEU A 106 13.23 7.14 -20.31
N TRP A 107 12.31 6.20 -20.30
CA TRP A 107 12.57 4.85 -20.79
C TRP A 107 12.37 4.82 -22.31
N VAL A 108 13.37 4.30 -23.01
CA VAL A 108 13.37 4.18 -24.47
C VAL A 108 13.55 2.74 -24.87
N GLU A 109 12.67 2.23 -25.72
CA GLU A 109 12.89 0.98 -26.47
C GLU A 109 13.57 1.35 -27.79
N MET A 110 14.76 0.80 -28.05
CA MET A 110 15.50 0.97 -29.28
C MET A 110 15.58 -0.36 -30.03
N ARG A 111 15.11 -0.37 -31.28
CA ARG A 111 15.23 -1.49 -32.20
C ARG A 111 16.28 -1.16 -33.25
N CYS A 112 17.33 -1.98 -33.30
CA CYS A 112 18.47 -1.83 -34.19
C CYS A 112 18.45 -2.90 -35.27
N ARG A 113 18.78 -2.50 -36.50
CA ARG A 113 18.98 -3.42 -37.62
C ARG A 113 20.12 -2.93 -38.51
N PRO A 114 20.80 -3.83 -39.22
CA PRO A 114 21.78 -3.41 -40.23
C PRO A 114 21.09 -2.60 -41.33
N LEU A 115 21.79 -1.62 -41.89
CA LEU A 115 21.34 -0.94 -43.10
C LEU A 115 21.68 -1.82 -44.30
N ASP A 116 20.66 -2.42 -44.94
CA ASP A 116 20.84 -3.20 -46.16
C ASP A 116 21.35 -2.33 -47.29
N GLN A 117 22.54 -2.65 -47.81
CA GLN A 117 23.23 -1.92 -48.90
C GLN A 117 22.83 -2.41 -50.30
N ASP A 118 21.63 -2.94 -50.50
CA ASP A 118 21.22 -3.52 -51.78
C ASP A 118 20.66 -2.52 -52.83
N MET A 119 20.96 -1.23 -52.74
CA MET A 119 20.62 -0.25 -53.75
C MET A 119 21.90 0.27 -54.44
N GLY A 120 22.46 -0.53 -55.34
CA GLY A 120 23.51 -0.06 -56.27
C GLY A 120 24.82 -0.84 -56.19
N LYS A 121 24.84 -2.08 -56.63
CA LYS A 121 26.07 -2.80 -56.96
C LYS A 121 26.78 -2.13 -58.11
N ASN A 122 27.71 -1.19 -57.83
CA ASN A 122 28.80 -0.88 -58.75
C ASN A 122 29.95 -1.84 -58.43
N PRO A 123 30.30 -2.78 -59.37
CA PRO A 123 31.25 -3.86 -59.08
C PRO A 123 32.73 -3.38 -59.00
N HIS A 124 33.02 -2.09 -59.04
CA HIS A 124 34.40 -1.57 -59.11
C HIS A 124 34.77 -0.59 -57.99
N SER A 125 34.10 -0.55 -56.86
CA SER A 125 34.53 0.25 -55.73
C SER A 125 34.85 -0.63 -54.54
N GLU A 126 36.12 -1.02 -54.38
CA GLU A 126 36.74 -1.62 -53.20
C GLU A 126 36.85 -0.60 -52.02
N VAL A 127 35.86 0.23 -51.82
CA VAL A 127 35.80 0.98 -50.59
C VAL A 127 35.08 0.10 -49.59
N THR A 128 35.80 -0.40 -48.58
CA THR A 128 35.27 -1.07 -47.38
C THR A 128 34.20 -0.16 -46.76
N ARG A 129 32.93 -0.34 -47.20
CA ARG A 129 31.79 0.37 -46.65
C ARG A 129 31.56 -0.19 -45.27
N GLU A 130 31.83 0.61 -44.24
CA GLU A 130 31.56 0.26 -42.85
C GLU A 130 30.05 -0.05 -42.69
N ALA A 131 29.74 -1.16 -42.02
CA ALA A 131 28.36 -1.55 -41.74
C ALA A 131 27.67 -0.49 -40.87
N GLU A 132 26.66 0.16 -41.45
CA GLU A 132 25.85 1.15 -40.76
C GLU A 132 24.65 0.48 -40.09
N VAL A 133 24.20 1.03 -38.98
CA VAL A 133 23.05 0.56 -38.21
C VAL A 133 21.95 1.59 -38.22
N VAL A 134 20.74 1.18 -38.54
CA VAL A 134 19.53 1.99 -38.34
C VAL A 134 18.86 1.57 -37.07
N ALA A 135 18.56 2.54 -36.22
CA ALA A 135 17.83 2.33 -34.97
C ALA A 135 16.55 3.18 -34.96
N VAL A 136 15.48 2.56 -34.45
CA VAL A 136 14.20 3.23 -34.18
C VAL A 136 14.03 3.23 -32.66
N MET A 137 13.83 4.39 -32.07
CA MET A 137 13.67 4.59 -30.65
C MET A 137 12.26 5.10 -30.35
N ARG A 138 11.62 4.47 -29.37
CA ARG A 138 10.28 4.80 -28.90
C ARG A 138 10.31 5.11 -27.41
N ASP A 139 9.63 6.18 -27.00
CA ASP A 139 9.39 6.46 -25.57
C ASP A 139 8.38 5.43 -25.01
N VAL A 140 8.83 4.63 -24.05
CA VAL A 140 8.03 3.62 -23.36
C VAL A 140 7.83 3.96 -21.88
N THR A 141 8.13 5.21 -21.48
CA THR A 141 8.05 5.66 -20.08
C THR A 141 6.66 5.47 -19.51
N GLY A 142 5.61 5.88 -20.24
CA GLY A 142 4.23 5.70 -19.79
C GLY A 142 3.86 4.22 -19.61
N HIS A 143 4.34 3.35 -20.50
CA HIS A 143 4.12 1.91 -20.40
C HIS A 143 4.82 1.32 -19.15
N LYS A 144 6.09 1.67 -18.93
CA LYS A 144 6.86 1.23 -17.74
C LYS A 144 6.25 1.71 -16.42
N LEU A 145 5.81 2.95 -16.36
CA LEU A 145 5.14 3.48 -15.16
C LEU A 145 3.81 2.75 -14.88
N SER A 146 3.04 2.46 -15.93
CA SER A 146 1.78 1.71 -15.80
C SER A 146 2.04 0.26 -15.37
N GLU A 147 3.05 -0.40 -15.93
CA GLU A 147 3.47 -1.74 -15.53
C GLU A 147 3.89 -1.79 -14.06
N GLN A 148 4.74 -0.85 -13.62
CA GLN A 148 5.17 -0.74 -12.23
C GLN A 148 4.01 -0.47 -11.27
N ALA A 149 3.09 0.43 -11.64
CA ALA A 149 1.91 0.72 -10.85
C ALA A 149 1.00 -0.51 -10.71
N LEU A 150 0.83 -1.29 -11.80
CA LEU A 150 0.05 -2.53 -11.79
C LEU A 150 0.70 -3.60 -10.90
N ASP A 151 2.01 -3.79 -11.00
CA ASP A 151 2.74 -4.73 -10.16
C ASP A 151 2.68 -4.36 -8.68
N GLN A 152 2.80 -3.08 -8.35
CA GLN A 152 2.64 -2.59 -6.98
C GLN A 152 1.22 -2.82 -6.46
N ALA A 153 0.21 -2.50 -7.27
CA ALA A 153 -1.19 -2.72 -6.91
C ALA A 153 -1.50 -4.21 -6.72
N ARG A 154 -0.97 -5.06 -7.61
CA ARG A 154 -1.11 -6.52 -7.50
C ARG A 154 -0.44 -7.06 -6.23
N SER A 155 0.82 -6.68 -5.96
CA SER A 155 1.54 -7.11 -4.76
C SER A 155 0.83 -6.66 -3.48
N ALA A 156 0.28 -5.44 -3.45
CA ALA A 156 -0.51 -4.95 -2.33
C ALA A 156 -1.80 -5.75 -2.13
N ALA A 157 -2.51 -6.08 -3.23
CA ALA A 157 -3.73 -6.89 -3.19
C ALA A 157 -3.45 -8.33 -2.72
N GLU A 158 -2.40 -8.98 -3.22
CA GLU A 158 -1.97 -10.32 -2.80
C GLU A 158 -1.59 -10.35 -1.32
N ALA A 159 -0.87 -9.31 -0.83
CA ALA A 159 -0.52 -9.18 0.58
C ALA A 159 -1.76 -9.01 1.48
N ALA A 160 -2.74 -8.21 1.04
CA ALA A 160 -4.00 -8.01 1.76
C ALA A 160 -4.84 -9.31 1.82
N ASP A 161 -4.94 -10.05 0.71
CA ASP A 161 -5.67 -11.33 0.66
C ASP A 161 -5.01 -12.40 1.53
N ALA A 162 -3.69 -12.51 1.50
CA ALA A 162 -2.93 -13.40 2.38
C ALA A 162 -3.12 -13.03 3.87
N ALA A 163 -3.17 -11.75 4.20
CA ALA A 163 -3.46 -11.28 5.56
C ALA A 163 -4.88 -11.66 5.99
N LYS A 164 -5.89 -11.45 5.12
CA LYS A 164 -7.28 -11.82 5.35
C LYS A 164 -7.45 -13.34 5.57
N THR A 165 -6.82 -14.15 4.73
CA THR A 165 -6.87 -15.62 4.84
C THR A 165 -6.25 -16.10 6.16
N ARG A 166 -5.11 -15.53 6.54
CA ARG A 166 -4.46 -15.84 7.82
C ARG A 166 -5.32 -15.40 9.00
N PHE A 167 -5.95 -14.24 8.92
CA PHE A 167 -6.91 -13.74 9.90
C PHE A 167 -8.05 -14.75 10.14
N LEU A 168 -8.73 -15.20 9.07
CA LEU A 168 -9.83 -16.16 9.15
C LEU A 168 -9.40 -17.53 9.75
N ALA A 169 -8.22 -18.01 9.34
CA ALA A 169 -7.67 -19.26 9.86
C ALA A 169 -7.39 -19.16 11.37
N THR A 170 -6.77 -18.06 11.81
CA THR A 170 -6.48 -17.83 13.24
C THR A 170 -7.76 -17.66 14.04
N MET A 171 -8.75 -16.88 13.53
CA MET A 171 -10.07 -16.76 14.18
C MET A 171 -10.73 -18.12 14.40
N SER A 172 -10.74 -18.97 13.36
CA SER A 172 -11.34 -20.32 13.47
C SER A 172 -10.69 -21.15 14.55
N HIS A 173 -9.36 -21.04 14.71
CA HIS A 173 -8.62 -21.74 15.75
C HIS A 173 -8.94 -21.18 17.15
N GLU A 174 -8.91 -19.86 17.33
CA GLU A 174 -9.17 -19.16 18.60
C GLU A 174 -10.61 -19.33 19.10
N LEU A 175 -11.58 -19.53 18.20
CA LEU A 175 -12.97 -19.87 18.55
C LEU A 175 -13.14 -21.34 18.89
N ARG A 176 -12.46 -22.24 18.19
CA ARG A 176 -12.60 -23.71 18.37
C ARG A 176 -12.08 -24.18 19.70
N THR A 177 -10.95 -23.65 20.18
CA THR A 177 -10.29 -24.11 21.41
C THR A 177 -11.19 -23.94 22.63
N PRO A 178 -11.72 -22.74 22.98
CA PRO A 178 -12.62 -22.60 24.13
C PRO A 178 -13.95 -23.32 23.92
N LEU A 179 -14.47 -23.38 22.68
CA LEU A 179 -15.70 -24.12 22.39
C LEU A 179 -15.56 -25.62 22.68
N ASN A 180 -14.46 -26.23 22.26
CA ASN A 180 -14.18 -27.65 22.56
C ASN A 180 -14.01 -27.89 24.06
N ALA A 181 -13.39 -26.94 24.78
CA ALA A 181 -13.29 -27.03 26.25
C ALA A 181 -14.68 -26.99 26.93
N ILE A 182 -15.54 -26.06 26.50
CA ILE A 182 -16.92 -25.98 27.00
C ILE A 182 -17.66 -27.30 26.76
N ILE A 183 -17.61 -27.81 25.51
CA ILE A 183 -18.29 -29.07 25.14
C ILE A 183 -17.71 -30.23 25.96
N GLY A 184 -16.41 -30.42 25.99
CA GLY A 184 -15.76 -31.55 26.65
C GLY A 184 -16.01 -31.59 28.16
N PHE A 185 -15.85 -30.44 28.85
CA PHE A 185 -16.15 -30.40 30.29
C PHE A 185 -17.63 -30.51 30.59
N SER A 186 -18.52 -30.02 29.73
CA SER A 186 -19.98 -30.22 29.86
C SER A 186 -20.35 -31.68 29.68
N GLU A 187 -19.77 -32.41 28.75
CA GLU A 187 -19.97 -33.85 28.55
C GLU A 187 -19.47 -34.65 29.76
N MET A 188 -18.29 -34.27 30.33
CA MET A 188 -17.78 -34.91 31.52
C MET A 188 -18.72 -34.74 32.74
N ILE A 189 -19.28 -33.53 32.92
CA ILE A 189 -20.28 -33.29 33.96
C ILE A 189 -21.58 -34.06 33.68
N ALA A 190 -22.03 -34.14 32.45
CA ALA A 190 -23.23 -34.90 32.07
C ALA A 190 -23.09 -36.41 32.32
N GLN A 191 -21.86 -36.91 32.27
CA GLN A 191 -21.51 -38.33 32.55
C GLN A 191 -20.99 -38.55 33.98
N GLU A 192 -21.33 -37.64 34.93
CA GLU A 192 -20.78 -37.65 36.29
C GLU A 192 -20.91 -39.00 37.02
N GLN A 193 -22.01 -39.71 36.82
CA GLN A 193 -22.26 -41.02 37.44
C GLN A 193 -21.31 -42.11 36.91
N THR A 194 -21.06 -42.09 35.58
CA THR A 194 -20.16 -43.05 34.91
C THR A 194 -18.71 -42.78 35.25
N LEU A 195 -18.34 -41.49 35.34
CA LEU A 195 -16.99 -41.03 35.65
C LEU A 195 -16.71 -40.93 37.15
N MET A 196 -17.72 -41.20 38.02
CA MET A 196 -17.63 -41.08 39.48
C MET A 196 -17.07 -39.72 39.94
N LEU A 197 -17.52 -38.62 39.34
CA LEU A 197 -16.99 -37.28 39.62
C LEU A 197 -17.36 -36.82 41.03
N GLY A 198 -16.36 -36.42 41.80
CA GLY A 198 -16.55 -35.78 43.11
C GLY A 198 -17.03 -34.34 42.98
N ALA A 199 -17.58 -33.77 44.07
CA ALA A 199 -18.07 -32.41 44.12
C ALA A 199 -16.97 -31.36 43.74
N ALA A 200 -15.74 -31.59 44.11
CA ALA A 200 -14.59 -30.75 43.82
C ALA A 200 -14.32 -30.70 42.28
N GLN A 201 -14.32 -31.87 41.62
CA GLN A 201 -14.10 -31.99 40.18
C GLN A 201 -15.23 -31.35 39.38
N ARG A 202 -16.50 -31.50 39.81
CA ARG A 202 -17.63 -30.82 39.17
C ARG A 202 -17.49 -29.30 39.24
N LYS A 203 -17.07 -28.78 40.41
CA LYS A 203 -16.83 -27.35 40.58
C LYS A 203 -15.69 -26.85 39.66
N GLU A 204 -14.61 -27.62 39.59
CA GLU A 204 -13.48 -27.32 38.71
C GLU A 204 -13.91 -27.30 37.24
N TYR A 205 -14.63 -28.32 36.75
CA TYR A 205 -15.11 -28.37 35.37
C TYR A 205 -16.11 -27.24 35.06
N ALA A 206 -17.01 -26.92 35.98
CA ALA A 206 -17.91 -25.77 35.84
C ALA A 206 -17.15 -24.45 35.77
N GLN A 207 -16.05 -24.30 36.49
CA GLN A 207 -15.19 -23.12 36.42
C GLN A 207 -14.50 -23.04 35.08
N LEU A 208 -13.93 -24.15 34.57
CA LEU A 208 -13.29 -24.23 33.26
C LEU A 208 -14.26 -23.90 32.11
N ILE A 209 -15.52 -24.31 32.20
CA ILE A 209 -16.58 -23.96 31.26
C ILE A 209 -16.85 -22.45 31.30
N ASN A 210 -16.98 -21.88 32.48
CA ASN A 210 -17.21 -20.43 32.65
C ASN A 210 -16.06 -19.62 32.07
N ASP A 211 -14.83 -19.95 32.41
CA ASP A 211 -13.61 -19.26 31.95
C ASP A 211 -13.46 -19.34 30.41
N SER A 212 -13.73 -20.54 29.86
CA SER A 212 -13.74 -20.74 28.39
C SER A 212 -14.84 -19.94 27.71
N GLY A 213 -16.04 -19.86 28.33
CA GLY A 213 -17.16 -19.03 27.81
C GLY A 213 -16.85 -17.54 27.81
N GLN A 214 -16.23 -17.03 28.88
CA GLN A 214 -15.79 -15.65 28.99
C GLN A 214 -14.69 -15.34 27.96
N HIS A 215 -13.75 -16.27 27.78
CA HIS A 215 -12.72 -16.14 26.75
C HIS A 215 -13.33 -16.07 25.34
N LEU A 216 -14.25 -16.97 25.02
CA LEU A 216 -14.96 -16.99 23.73
C LEU A 216 -15.70 -15.67 23.47
N LEU A 217 -16.41 -15.15 24.46
CA LEU A 217 -17.11 -13.88 24.36
C LEU A 217 -16.15 -12.71 24.08
N SER A 218 -15.00 -12.72 24.76
CA SER A 218 -13.94 -11.70 24.54
C SER A 218 -13.39 -11.75 23.11
N VAL A 219 -13.16 -12.95 22.55
CA VAL A 219 -12.71 -13.15 21.15
C VAL A 219 -13.76 -12.61 20.18
N VAL A 220 -15.03 -13.01 20.35
CA VAL A 220 -16.13 -12.58 19.47
C VAL A 220 -16.29 -11.06 19.49
N ASN A 221 -16.31 -10.45 20.67
CA ASN A 221 -16.41 -9.00 20.80
C ASN A 221 -15.21 -8.28 20.15
N GLY A 222 -13.99 -8.78 20.35
CA GLY A 222 -12.79 -8.23 19.72
C GLY A 222 -12.83 -8.29 18.20
N ILE A 223 -13.38 -9.37 17.63
CA ILE A 223 -13.58 -9.53 16.17
C ILE A 223 -14.63 -8.53 15.65
N LEU A 224 -15.75 -8.39 16.37
CA LEU A 224 -16.81 -7.45 15.99
C LEU A 224 -16.33 -6.00 16.04
N ASP A 225 -15.57 -5.63 17.09
CA ASP A 225 -14.98 -4.30 17.21
C ASP A 225 -14.01 -4.03 16.05
N MET A 226 -13.12 -4.99 15.76
CA MET A 226 -12.18 -4.87 14.64
C MET A 226 -12.88 -4.73 13.29
N SER A 227 -13.92 -5.54 13.04
CA SER A 227 -14.72 -5.47 11.80
C SER A 227 -15.41 -4.12 11.63
N LYS A 228 -15.96 -3.54 12.71
CA LYS A 228 -16.57 -2.21 12.68
C LYS A 228 -15.53 -1.13 12.40
N MET A 229 -14.32 -1.25 12.96
CA MET A 229 -13.23 -0.29 12.75
C MET A 229 -12.70 -0.36 11.32
N GLU A 230 -12.51 -1.56 10.76
CA GLU A 230 -12.03 -1.75 9.38
C GLU A 230 -13.05 -1.29 8.33
N SER A 231 -14.35 -1.49 8.59
CA SER A 231 -15.42 -1.05 7.68
C SER A 231 -15.70 0.46 7.75
N GLY A 232 -15.02 1.20 8.63
CA GLY A 232 -15.28 2.63 8.86
C GLY A 232 -16.62 2.92 9.57
N ASN A 233 -17.31 1.90 10.05
CA ASN A 233 -18.61 2.01 10.74
C ASN A 233 -18.48 2.17 12.26
N PHE A 234 -17.26 2.41 12.75
CA PHE A 234 -17.04 2.67 14.16
C PHE A 234 -17.21 4.16 14.45
N GLU A 235 -18.28 4.50 15.11
CA GLU A 235 -18.59 5.88 15.51
C GLU A 235 -17.97 6.18 16.87
N ILE A 236 -17.16 7.25 16.94
CA ILE A 236 -16.63 7.80 18.19
C ILE A 236 -17.68 8.72 18.79
N ALA A 237 -18.18 8.38 19.96
CA ALA A 237 -19.04 9.27 20.74
C ALA A 237 -18.18 10.39 21.32
N SER A 238 -18.25 11.59 20.72
CA SER A 238 -17.50 12.77 21.22
C SER A 238 -18.26 13.43 22.35
N GLU A 239 -17.92 13.07 23.59
CA GLU A 239 -18.51 13.66 24.80
C GLU A 239 -17.42 14.10 25.79
N PRO A 240 -17.67 15.11 26.63
CA PRO A 240 -16.73 15.55 27.67
C PRO A 240 -16.68 14.54 28.80
N PHE A 241 -15.47 14.12 29.20
CA PHE A 241 -15.27 13.22 30.36
C PHE A 241 -13.96 13.52 31.11
N ALA A 242 -13.88 13.07 32.36
CA ALA A 242 -12.70 13.21 33.19
C ALA A 242 -11.78 11.97 32.97
N PRO A 243 -10.63 12.10 32.30
CA PRO A 243 -9.74 10.97 32.00
C PRO A 243 -9.18 10.33 33.26
N ARG A 244 -8.91 11.14 34.31
CA ARG A 244 -8.45 10.63 35.60
C ARG A 244 -9.44 9.65 36.23
N ALA A 245 -10.72 10.00 36.29
CA ALA A 245 -11.75 9.14 36.87
C ALA A 245 -11.88 7.80 36.11
N SER A 246 -11.85 7.86 34.77
CA SER A 246 -11.88 6.67 33.92
C SER A 246 -10.64 5.79 34.10
N LEU A 247 -9.46 6.40 34.22
CA LEU A 247 -8.19 5.70 34.46
C LEU A 247 -8.20 4.96 35.80
N MET A 248 -8.53 5.69 36.90
CA MET A 248 -8.61 5.14 38.25
C MET A 248 -9.62 4.00 38.33
N HIS A 249 -10.77 4.14 37.69
CA HIS A 249 -11.77 3.09 37.64
C HIS A 249 -11.21 1.81 36.97
N CYS A 250 -10.54 1.92 35.83
CA CYS A 250 -9.93 0.78 35.15
C CYS A 250 -8.82 0.12 35.96
N CYS A 251 -7.95 0.90 36.61
CA CYS A 251 -6.89 0.36 37.46
C CYS A 251 -7.47 -0.35 38.69
N ASN A 252 -8.53 0.18 39.32
CA ASN A 252 -9.21 -0.46 40.44
C ASN A 252 -9.86 -1.79 40.06
N LEU A 253 -10.45 -1.90 38.85
CA LEU A 253 -11.00 -3.17 38.34
C LEU A 253 -9.92 -4.24 38.20
N LEU A 254 -8.71 -3.86 37.84
CA LEU A 254 -7.59 -4.78 37.61
C LEU A 254 -6.70 -5.00 38.85
N ALA A 255 -6.93 -4.22 39.94
CA ALA A 255 -6.11 -4.29 41.17
C ALA A 255 -6.18 -5.66 41.84
N LEU A 256 -7.36 -6.31 41.88
CA LEU A 256 -7.51 -7.64 42.41
C LEU A 256 -6.68 -8.66 41.64
N LYS A 257 -6.80 -8.63 40.31
CA LYS A 257 -6.05 -9.52 39.42
C LYS A 257 -4.54 -9.32 39.53
N ALA A 258 -4.07 -8.07 39.66
CA ALA A 258 -2.67 -7.76 39.91
C ALA A 258 -2.18 -8.40 41.24
N ARG A 259 -2.94 -8.26 42.30
CA ARG A 259 -2.62 -8.84 43.63
C ARG A 259 -2.59 -10.38 43.60
N GLU A 260 -3.55 -11.02 42.97
CA GLU A 260 -3.59 -12.48 42.82
C GLU A 260 -2.35 -13.00 42.07
N ASN A 261 -1.88 -12.25 41.07
CA ASN A 261 -0.66 -12.54 40.34
C ASN A 261 0.63 -12.11 41.09
N GLY A 262 0.51 -11.46 42.26
CA GLY A 262 1.64 -10.97 43.05
C GLY A 262 2.39 -9.81 42.35
N ILE A 263 1.68 -8.95 41.63
CA ILE A 263 2.21 -7.80 40.89
C ILE A 263 1.83 -6.51 41.61
N ASP A 264 2.80 -5.60 41.72
CA ASP A 264 2.58 -4.24 42.25
C ASP A 264 2.05 -3.31 41.16
N LEU A 265 0.79 -2.86 41.28
CA LEU A 265 0.14 -1.94 40.36
C LEU A 265 0.17 -0.54 40.92
N ILE A 266 1.00 0.33 40.33
CA ILE A 266 1.15 1.75 40.71
C ILE A 266 0.43 2.61 39.69
N THR A 267 -0.40 3.55 40.20
CA THR A 267 -1.13 4.51 39.36
C THR A 267 -0.75 5.92 39.74
N ASP A 268 -0.16 6.65 38.82
CA ASP A 268 0.22 8.06 38.93
C ASP A 268 -0.63 8.91 37.97
N ALA A 269 -1.69 9.52 38.52
CA ALA A 269 -2.60 10.37 37.79
C ALA A 269 -2.85 11.66 38.57
N PRO A 270 -2.29 12.81 38.14
CA PRO A 270 -2.49 14.11 38.77
C PRO A 270 -3.96 14.46 38.99
N GLN A 271 -4.26 15.15 40.09
CA GLN A 271 -5.66 15.50 40.40
C GLN A 271 -6.23 16.57 39.46
N ASP A 272 -5.40 17.37 38.87
CA ASP A 272 -5.66 18.49 37.97
C ASP A 272 -5.68 18.15 36.48
N LEU A 273 -5.79 16.85 36.15
CA LEU A 273 -5.98 16.46 34.73
C LEU A 273 -7.24 17.11 34.16
N PRO A 274 -7.13 17.84 33.03
CA PRO A 274 -8.28 18.53 32.44
C PRO A 274 -9.30 17.51 31.89
N VAL A 275 -10.54 17.99 31.78
CA VAL A 275 -11.60 17.27 31.03
C VAL A 275 -11.18 17.18 29.59
N MET A 276 -11.32 15.99 28.99
CA MET A 276 -11.11 15.79 27.56
C MET A 276 -12.43 15.51 26.85
N THR A 277 -12.48 15.86 25.56
CA THR A 277 -13.61 15.56 24.69
C THR A 277 -13.23 14.40 23.78
N GLY A 278 -14.00 13.31 23.85
CA GLY A 278 -13.73 12.07 23.10
C GLY A 278 -14.69 10.98 23.55
N ASP A 279 -14.40 9.72 23.21
CA ASP A 279 -15.22 8.58 23.62
C ASP A 279 -14.67 7.93 24.90
N PRO A 280 -15.37 8.06 26.04
CA PRO A 280 -14.94 7.47 27.31
C PRO A 280 -14.96 5.95 27.30
N ARG A 281 -15.75 5.29 26.43
CA ARG A 281 -15.77 3.83 26.29
C ARG A 281 -14.49 3.36 25.63
N SER A 282 -14.11 3.99 24.52
CA SER A 282 -12.85 3.73 23.81
C SER A 282 -11.64 4.01 24.70
N PHE A 283 -11.66 5.10 25.47
CA PHE A 283 -10.59 5.41 26.42
C PHE A 283 -10.43 4.29 27.48
N LYS A 284 -11.53 3.86 28.09
CA LYS A 284 -11.52 2.72 29.04
C LYS A 284 -11.00 1.43 28.40
N GLN A 285 -11.41 1.13 27.18
CA GLN A 285 -10.96 -0.06 26.44
C GLN A 285 -9.45 -0.01 26.20
N ILE A 286 -8.89 1.15 25.81
CA ILE A 286 -7.45 1.36 25.67
C ILE A 286 -6.74 1.04 26.99
N VAL A 287 -7.18 1.66 28.09
CA VAL A 287 -6.56 1.47 29.42
C VAL A 287 -6.63 0.01 29.86
N LEU A 288 -7.80 -0.61 29.77
CA LEU A 288 -8.01 -2.01 30.20
C LEU A 288 -7.13 -2.97 29.41
N ASN A 289 -7.05 -2.80 28.07
CA ASN A 289 -6.22 -3.65 27.23
C ASN A 289 -4.73 -3.50 27.54
N LEU A 290 -4.26 -2.27 27.76
CA LEU A 290 -2.84 -2.02 28.06
C LEU A 290 -2.46 -2.55 29.44
N VAL A 291 -3.25 -2.25 30.48
CA VAL A 291 -2.95 -2.65 31.86
C VAL A 291 -3.12 -4.17 32.04
N ALA A 292 -4.14 -4.78 31.43
CA ALA A 292 -4.30 -6.23 31.45
C ALA A 292 -3.14 -6.96 30.78
N ASN A 293 -2.62 -6.43 29.65
CA ASN A 293 -1.42 -6.98 29.01
C ASN A 293 -0.18 -6.83 29.90
N ALA A 294 0.02 -5.67 30.49
CA ALA A 294 1.14 -5.43 31.40
C ALA A 294 1.12 -6.43 32.60
N ILE A 295 -0.03 -6.61 33.25
CA ILE A 295 -0.21 -7.58 34.33
C ILE A 295 0.05 -9.02 33.86
N LYS A 296 -0.41 -9.36 32.66
CA LYS A 296 -0.28 -10.69 32.09
C LYS A 296 1.18 -11.09 31.80
N PHE A 297 1.99 -10.16 31.31
CA PHE A 297 3.37 -10.42 30.88
C PHE A 297 4.42 -10.06 31.94
N THR A 298 3.99 -9.61 33.10
CA THR A 298 4.86 -9.35 34.25
C THR A 298 4.93 -10.59 35.14
N GLU A 299 6.13 -10.98 35.56
CA GLU A 299 6.32 -12.10 36.49
C GLU A 299 5.95 -11.71 37.92
N ARG A 300 5.70 -12.71 38.75
CA ARG A 300 5.37 -12.51 40.18
C ARG A 300 6.48 -11.75 40.88
N GLY A 301 6.12 -10.72 41.66
CA GLY A 301 7.06 -9.79 42.28
C GLY A 301 7.48 -8.61 41.42
N GLY A 302 7.01 -8.56 40.15
CA GLY A 302 7.23 -7.43 39.29
C GLY A 302 6.24 -6.27 39.50
N GLN A 303 6.41 -5.21 38.69
CA GLN A 303 5.69 -3.95 38.84
C GLN A 303 5.05 -3.52 37.51
N VAL A 304 3.84 -2.98 37.60
CA VAL A 304 3.15 -2.29 36.48
C VAL A 304 2.87 -0.86 36.93
N SER A 305 3.36 0.11 36.16
CA SER A 305 3.18 1.53 36.40
C SER A 305 2.28 2.13 35.32
N VAL A 306 1.23 2.83 35.73
CA VAL A 306 0.29 3.53 34.85
C VAL A 306 0.35 5.01 35.18
N SER A 307 0.76 5.84 34.23
CA SER A 307 0.85 7.29 34.42
C SER A 307 0.09 8.05 33.34
N ALA A 308 -0.46 9.19 33.72
CA ALA A 308 -1.14 10.11 32.83
C ALA A 308 -0.63 11.53 33.05
N ALA A 309 -0.30 12.24 31.97
CA ALA A 309 0.15 13.61 32.00
C ALA A 309 -0.39 14.38 30.79
N VAL A 310 -0.46 15.70 30.90
CA VAL A 310 -0.84 16.56 29.77
C VAL A 310 0.40 17.31 29.29
N THR A 311 0.62 17.29 27.99
CA THR A 311 1.69 18.04 27.33
C THR A 311 1.08 18.81 26.15
N GLY A 312 1.00 20.14 26.32
CA GLY A 312 0.33 20.98 25.33
C GLY A 312 -1.17 20.65 25.22
N SER A 313 -1.63 20.29 24.03
CA SER A 313 -3.02 19.93 23.75
C SER A 313 -3.28 18.40 23.75
N GLN A 314 -2.35 17.62 24.29
CA GLN A 314 -2.43 16.14 24.25
C GLN A 314 -2.37 15.56 25.67
N LEU A 315 -3.22 14.54 25.92
CA LEU A 315 -3.10 13.63 27.05
C LEU A 315 -2.12 12.53 26.67
N THR A 316 -1.08 12.34 27.48
CA THR A 316 -0.13 11.23 27.36
C THR A 316 -0.45 10.22 28.45
N LEU A 317 -0.87 9.01 28.04
CA LEU A 317 -1.04 7.84 28.90
C LEU A 317 0.16 6.92 28.68
N ARG A 318 0.84 6.53 29.76
CA ARG A 318 1.96 5.60 29.70
C ARG A 318 1.68 4.41 30.63
N VAL A 319 1.76 3.20 30.09
CA VAL A 319 1.73 1.95 30.83
C VAL A 319 3.07 1.25 30.68
N SER A 320 3.75 1.02 31.78
CA SER A 320 5.09 0.41 31.81
C SER A 320 5.09 -0.80 32.72
N ASP A 321 5.70 -1.89 32.31
CA ASP A 321 5.86 -3.12 33.07
C ASP A 321 7.34 -3.53 33.17
N THR A 322 7.65 -4.32 34.19
CA THR A 322 8.97 -4.95 34.38
C THR A 322 8.94 -6.41 33.96
N GLY A 323 8.14 -6.72 32.94
CA GLY A 323 7.92 -8.08 32.46
C GLY A 323 9.01 -8.58 31.51
N VAL A 324 8.69 -9.61 30.79
CA VAL A 324 9.62 -10.33 29.89
C VAL A 324 10.15 -9.52 28.74
N GLY A 325 9.50 -8.41 28.39
CA GLY A 325 9.86 -7.59 27.24
C GLY A 325 9.61 -8.29 25.90
N ILE A 326 9.96 -7.59 24.81
CA ILE A 326 9.67 -7.99 23.44
C ILE A 326 10.96 -7.95 22.62
N ALA A 327 11.19 -8.99 21.81
CA ALA A 327 12.34 -9.04 20.92
C ALA A 327 12.24 -7.98 19.80
N PRO A 328 13.37 -7.42 19.30
CA PRO A 328 13.34 -6.37 18.28
C PRO A 328 12.63 -6.76 16.97
N ASP A 329 12.70 -8.03 16.57
CA ASP A 329 12.03 -8.52 15.35
C ASP A 329 10.51 -8.59 15.53
N ASP A 330 10.04 -8.92 16.74
CA ASP A 330 8.62 -8.97 17.07
C ASP A 330 8.03 -7.55 17.25
N LEU A 331 8.82 -6.57 17.71
CA LEU A 331 8.38 -5.17 17.84
C LEU A 331 7.85 -4.56 16.54
N LYS A 332 8.39 -4.97 15.39
CA LYS A 332 7.92 -4.50 14.07
C LYS A 332 6.52 -5.02 13.72
N ARG A 333 6.11 -6.12 14.34
CA ARG A 333 4.87 -6.84 14.06
C ARG A 333 3.81 -6.66 15.14
N ILE A 334 4.22 -6.12 16.28
CA ILE A 334 3.32 -5.92 17.42
C ILE A 334 2.18 -4.97 17.04
N GLY A 335 0.96 -5.31 17.44
CA GLY A 335 -0.23 -4.57 17.02
C GLY A 335 -0.83 -5.01 15.69
N ALA A 336 -0.26 -6.01 15.01
CA ALA A 336 -0.97 -6.75 13.97
C ALA A 336 -2.00 -7.68 14.62
N PRO A 337 -3.22 -7.81 14.07
CA PRO A 337 -4.26 -8.68 14.62
C PRO A 337 -3.77 -10.13 14.78
N PHE A 338 -4.06 -10.74 15.94
CA PHE A 338 -3.67 -12.09 16.32
C PHE A 338 -2.16 -12.35 16.39
N PHE A 339 -1.34 -11.32 16.29
CA PHE A 339 0.09 -11.51 16.46
C PHE A 339 0.44 -11.68 17.94
N GLN A 340 1.23 -12.71 18.23
CA GLN A 340 1.76 -13.01 19.56
C GLN A 340 3.27 -13.17 19.45
N ALA A 341 4.03 -12.43 20.28
CA ALA A 341 5.49 -12.50 20.32
C ALA A 341 5.94 -13.80 21.04
N GLY A 342 6.97 -14.48 20.48
CA GLY A 342 7.69 -15.56 21.14
C GLY A 342 6.98 -16.90 21.26
N LYS A 343 7.24 -17.82 20.32
CA LYS A 343 6.71 -19.21 20.32
C LYS A 343 7.00 -20.02 21.61
N THR A 344 8.02 -19.66 22.35
CA THR A 344 8.46 -20.38 23.57
C THR A 344 7.65 -19.98 24.81
N TYR A 345 7.09 -18.77 24.82
CA TYR A 345 6.31 -18.23 25.94
C TYR A 345 4.80 -18.54 25.84
N GLN A 346 4.32 -19.00 24.66
CA GLN A 346 2.91 -19.29 24.37
C GLN A 346 2.27 -20.32 25.31
N ARG A 347 3.05 -21.20 25.93
CA ARG A 347 2.51 -22.24 26.82
C ARG A 347 2.07 -21.73 28.21
N ARG A 348 2.41 -20.51 28.60
CA ARG A 348 2.08 -19.95 29.91
C ARG A 348 1.02 -18.85 29.91
N HIS A 349 0.79 -18.19 28.75
CA HIS A 349 -0.07 -17.01 28.71
C HIS A 349 -0.97 -17.04 27.48
N GLU A 350 -2.15 -17.62 27.59
CA GLU A 350 -3.21 -17.59 26.59
C GLU A 350 -3.71 -16.16 26.34
N GLY A 351 -3.93 -15.79 25.10
CA GLY A 351 -4.50 -14.51 24.74
C GLY A 351 -4.80 -14.44 23.25
N THR A 352 -5.76 -13.60 22.89
CA THR A 352 -6.30 -13.52 21.51
C THR A 352 -5.37 -12.82 20.51
N GLY A 353 -4.36 -12.09 20.98
CA GLY A 353 -3.54 -11.23 20.12
C GLY A 353 -4.29 -10.02 19.52
N LEU A 354 -5.53 -9.77 19.98
CA LEU A 354 -6.35 -8.66 19.50
C LEU A 354 -6.21 -7.38 20.34
N GLY A 355 -5.83 -7.50 21.62
CA GLY A 355 -5.86 -6.35 22.54
C GLY A 355 -5.06 -5.15 22.05
N LEU A 356 -3.82 -5.34 21.58
CA LEU A 356 -2.98 -4.23 21.12
C LEU A 356 -3.39 -3.73 19.73
N SER A 357 -3.93 -4.57 18.85
CA SER A 357 -4.49 -4.13 17.57
C SER A 357 -5.73 -3.26 17.76
N ILE A 358 -6.62 -3.62 18.70
CA ILE A 358 -7.76 -2.78 19.08
C ILE A 358 -7.29 -1.43 19.63
N VAL A 359 -6.30 -1.42 20.53
CA VAL A 359 -5.71 -0.17 21.04
C VAL A 359 -5.18 0.69 19.91
N LYS A 360 -4.42 0.12 18.98
CA LYS A 360 -3.86 0.83 17.83
C LYS A 360 -4.97 1.46 16.96
N SER A 361 -6.02 0.73 16.68
CA SER A 361 -7.16 1.21 15.88
C SER A 361 -7.93 2.32 16.63
N LEU A 362 -8.23 2.14 17.92
CA LEU A 362 -8.92 3.15 18.73
C LEU A 362 -8.10 4.44 18.84
N VAL A 363 -6.79 4.34 19.04
CA VAL A 363 -5.89 5.50 19.10
C VAL A 363 -5.87 6.23 17.75
N ALA A 364 -5.76 5.51 16.64
CA ALA A 364 -5.80 6.09 15.30
C ALA A 364 -7.13 6.80 15.01
N LEU A 365 -8.26 6.19 15.38
CA LEU A 365 -9.59 6.79 15.24
C LEU A 365 -9.73 8.08 16.04
N HIS A 366 -9.05 8.20 17.19
CA HIS A 366 -8.99 9.44 17.99
C HIS A 366 -7.92 10.41 17.51
N LEU A 367 -7.30 10.21 16.34
CA LEU A 367 -6.21 11.03 15.80
C LEU A 367 -5.00 11.12 16.76
N GLY A 368 -4.78 10.05 17.52
CA GLY A 368 -3.70 9.92 18.48
C GLY A 368 -2.48 9.17 17.92
N GLU A 369 -1.48 9.03 18.79
CA GLU A 369 -0.23 8.33 18.50
C GLU A 369 0.00 7.20 19.52
N LEU A 370 0.42 6.02 19.04
CA LEU A 370 0.82 4.88 19.88
C LEU A 370 2.30 4.58 19.65
N THR A 371 3.07 4.55 20.74
CA THR A 371 4.49 4.18 20.72
C THR A 371 4.75 3.04 21.68
N VAL A 372 5.49 2.03 21.25
CA VAL A 372 5.90 0.88 22.09
C VAL A 372 7.42 0.86 22.19
N GLN A 373 7.93 0.83 23.40
CA GLN A 373 9.34 0.69 23.72
C GLN A 373 9.50 -0.57 24.57
N SER A 374 10.33 -1.50 24.15
CA SER A 374 10.55 -2.75 24.88
C SER A 374 11.96 -3.28 24.66
N LYS A 375 12.46 -3.95 25.68
CA LYS A 375 13.72 -4.69 25.61
C LYS A 375 13.54 -6.01 26.33
N LEU A 376 13.98 -7.07 25.70
CA LEU A 376 13.84 -8.43 26.23
C LEU A 376 14.48 -8.55 27.62
N GLY A 377 13.73 -9.03 28.61
CA GLY A 377 14.17 -9.15 30.00
C GLY A 377 14.12 -7.87 30.84
N GLU A 378 13.78 -6.69 30.25
CA GLU A 378 13.69 -5.42 30.98
C GLU A 378 12.26 -4.88 31.09
N GLY A 379 11.32 -5.44 30.30
CA GLY A 379 9.92 -5.03 30.29
C GLY A 379 9.51 -4.23 29.06
N THR A 380 8.29 -3.69 29.11
CA THR A 380 7.67 -2.94 28.03
C THR A 380 7.05 -1.66 28.54
N ALA A 381 7.18 -0.58 27.75
CA ALA A 381 6.49 0.67 27.97
C ALA A 381 5.66 1.04 26.73
N VAL A 382 4.35 1.14 26.91
CA VAL A 382 3.42 1.58 25.87
C VAL A 382 2.96 2.99 26.20
N THR A 383 3.16 3.91 25.26
CA THR A 383 2.76 5.30 25.38
C THR A 383 1.68 5.62 24.34
N VAL A 384 0.56 6.15 24.80
CA VAL A 384 -0.56 6.62 23.98
C VAL A 384 -0.71 8.12 24.17
N LYS A 385 -0.74 8.86 23.07
CA LYS A 385 -1.04 10.29 23.06
C LYS A 385 -2.37 10.52 22.38
N LEU A 386 -3.28 11.19 23.06
CA LEU A 386 -4.61 11.52 22.55
C LEU A 386 -4.82 13.03 22.61
N PRO A 387 -5.46 13.66 21.61
CA PRO A 387 -5.82 15.07 21.70
C PRO A 387 -6.83 15.29 22.83
N LEU A 388 -6.69 16.36 23.59
CA LEU A 388 -7.65 16.73 24.65
C LEU A 388 -9.04 17.04 24.08
N VAL A 389 -9.11 17.51 22.85
CA VAL A 389 -10.34 17.77 22.12
C VAL A 389 -10.34 16.97 20.83
N TYR A 390 -11.17 15.96 20.77
CA TYR A 390 -11.41 15.21 19.54
C TYR A 390 -12.37 16.00 18.65
N THR A 391 -11.90 16.34 17.46
CA THR A 391 -12.72 16.92 16.40
C THR A 391 -12.84 15.89 15.29
N PRO A 392 -14.03 15.36 14.99
CA PRO A 392 -14.22 14.44 13.89
C PRO A 392 -13.68 15.04 12.59
N PRO A 393 -12.96 14.28 11.76
CA PRO A 393 -12.56 14.76 10.45
C PRO A 393 -13.82 15.14 9.67
N GLN A 394 -13.91 16.40 9.21
CA GLN A 394 -14.96 16.82 8.31
C GLN A 394 -14.79 16.05 7.02
N ILE A 395 -15.63 15.05 6.81
CA ILE A 395 -15.80 14.42 5.50
C ILE A 395 -16.37 15.55 4.62
N LYS A 396 -15.53 16.26 3.85
CA LYS A 396 -16.04 17.04 2.73
C LYS A 396 -16.84 16.05 1.90
N PRO A 397 -18.14 16.28 1.68
CA PRO A 397 -18.85 15.42 0.74
C PRO A 397 -18.03 15.44 -0.54
N ALA A 398 -17.61 14.27 -1.01
CA ALA A 398 -17.02 14.15 -2.32
C ALA A 398 -18.01 14.88 -3.25
N GLU A 399 -17.55 15.97 -3.90
CA GLU A 399 -18.32 16.59 -4.96
C GLU A 399 -18.67 15.45 -5.91
N SER A 400 -19.91 15.04 -5.86
CA SER A 400 -20.42 14.03 -6.76
C SER A 400 -20.35 14.67 -8.14
N ASN A 401 -19.26 14.40 -8.86
CA ASN A 401 -19.21 14.58 -10.30
C ASN A 401 -20.18 13.56 -10.92
N ILE A 402 -21.46 13.77 -10.65
CA ILE A 402 -22.52 13.16 -11.45
C ILE A 402 -22.46 13.93 -12.76
N ALA A 403 -21.69 13.44 -13.69
CA ALA A 403 -21.81 13.82 -15.09
C ALA A 403 -23.25 13.45 -15.47
N THR A 404 -24.12 14.46 -15.52
CA THR A 404 -25.48 14.31 -16.05
C THR A 404 -25.30 13.95 -17.53
N LEU A 405 -25.46 12.65 -17.85
CA LEU A 405 -25.54 12.20 -19.23
C LEU A 405 -26.85 12.77 -19.78
N THR A 406 -26.75 13.92 -20.44
CA THR A 406 -27.83 14.43 -21.29
C THR A 406 -28.02 13.46 -22.45
N PRO A 407 -29.18 12.84 -22.63
CA PRO A 407 -29.41 12.01 -23.78
C PRO A 407 -29.33 12.88 -25.04
N VAL A 408 -28.41 12.56 -25.92
CA VAL A 408 -28.34 13.13 -27.28
C VAL A 408 -29.56 12.58 -28.02
N LEU A 409 -30.62 13.35 -28.07
CA LEU A 409 -31.74 13.11 -28.99
C LEU A 409 -31.20 13.20 -30.42
N ARG A 410 -31.08 12.06 -31.08
CA ARG A 410 -30.90 11.97 -32.53
C ARG A 410 -32.05 12.70 -33.19
N GLN A 411 -31.82 13.88 -33.79
CA GLN A 411 -32.72 14.49 -34.76
C GLN A 411 -32.72 13.61 -36.00
N GLU A 412 -33.81 12.84 -36.16
CA GLU A 412 -34.16 12.26 -37.45
C GLU A 412 -34.62 13.41 -38.38
N SER A 413 -33.83 13.64 -39.41
CA SER A 413 -34.18 14.52 -40.52
C SER A 413 -35.40 13.92 -41.25
N HIS A 414 -36.55 14.50 -41.01
CA HIS A 414 -37.73 14.25 -41.84
C HIS A 414 -37.60 15.02 -43.17
N ASP A 415 -37.35 14.23 -44.21
CA ASP A 415 -37.45 14.68 -45.59
C ASP A 415 -38.96 14.79 -45.95
N GLN A 416 -39.41 15.99 -46.21
CA GLN A 416 -40.78 16.28 -46.65
C GLN A 416 -40.91 15.95 -48.11
N THR A 417 -41.63 14.89 -48.44
CA THR A 417 -42.26 14.75 -49.76
C THR A 417 -43.76 14.90 -49.59
N GLN A 418 -44.24 16.01 -50.19
CA GLN A 418 -45.65 16.30 -50.32
C GLN A 418 -46.33 15.23 -51.19
N ASP A 419 -47.46 14.68 -50.73
CA ASP A 419 -48.57 14.42 -51.66
C ASP A 419 -49.93 14.54 -50.93
N GLN A 420 -50.87 15.19 -51.61
CA GLN A 420 -52.19 15.59 -51.18
C GLN A 420 -53.25 14.52 -51.46
N PRO A 421 -54.53 14.71 -51.15
CA PRO A 421 -55.30 13.76 -50.39
C PRO A 421 -56.38 13.01 -51.22
N ALA A 422 -56.88 11.93 -50.74
CA ALA A 422 -58.14 11.32 -51.17
C ALA A 422 -59.02 11.04 -50.00
N LEU A 423 -60.13 11.79 -49.99
CA LEU A 423 -61.41 11.54 -49.26
C LEU A 423 -61.99 10.16 -49.58
N VAL A 424 -62.38 9.33 -48.62
CA VAL A 424 -63.59 8.56 -48.70
C VAL A 424 -64.09 8.26 -47.27
N LYS A 425 -65.42 8.43 -47.19
CA LYS A 425 -66.37 8.40 -46.10
C LYS A 425 -66.62 7.01 -45.48
N LYS A 426 -67.16 7.11 -44.25
CA LYS A 426 -68.25 6.33 -43.61
C LYS A 426 -67.93 4.88 -43.16
N SER A 427 -68.22 4.60 -42.00
CA SER A 427 -69.41 4.28 -41.14
C SER A 427 -69.26 2.87 -40.54
N ALA A 428 -69.32 2.73 -39.32
CA ALA A 428 -70.30 2.18 -38.42
C ALA A 428 -69.71 2.13 -37.01
#